data_a2312d32b83b27418934943a4c332195
#
_entry.id   a2312d32b83b27418934943a4c332195
#
_cell.length_a   1.000
_cell.length_b   1.000
_cell.length_c   1.000
_cell.angle_alpha   90.00
_cell.angle_beta   90.00
_cell.angle_gamma   90.00
#
_symmetry.space_group_name_H-M   'P 1'
#
loop_
_entity.id
_entity.type
_entity.pdbx_description
1 polymer ?
#
loop_
_entity_poly.entity_id
_entity_poly.type
_entity_poly.pdbx_seq_one_letter_code
_entity_poly.pdbx_strand_id
1 'polypeptide(L)'
;MHVATTSIDGAYRRHRRSAYAGIFVGYAAYYLCRNSLALAIPDILNEFPQYSKFDLGLALTGSSIAYGVSKFLMGSVSDRSNPKYFLPLGLLISCGIMFAMGTVRALYASLALVVLLQVANGWAQGMGWPPAGKTMVHWFSTKERGLVVSFWNVGHNVGGALVATFAVAGVAIFHDWGAKVYFNAMIAAAVAIVAFGLMRDVPEAYGLPPVEAYKKEEREASAERTFTYRQIFLEHVLNNRNLWFIALANAFIYFVRYGVVNWIPTYLQTAKGFSFNQSSAGWALYEFAAIPGTVACGWVSDRVFRGQRAPATILFMGLTLVAVVAYWLNLRGPLWIDYVALFAIGFLIYGPIMIVGLHALDLVPKQAAGTAAGFTGFFGYVFGSAIAGSGVGWIAEHWGWTGVFATMVACCVLTMVFSAMTLTVTPRTSAPPSSRP
;
A
#
# COMPACT_ATOMS: atom_id res chain seq x y z
N MET A 1 41.74 -20.48 -7.83
CA MET A 1 40.46 -20.03 -8.40
C MET A 1 39.24 -20.33 -7.49
N HIS A 2 39.18 -21.46 -6.80
CA HIS A 2 38.06 -21.85 -5.88
C HIS A 2 37.90 -20.96 -4.64
N VAL A 3 39.01 -20.44 -4.03
CA VAL A 3 38.94 -19.61 -2.80
C VAL A 3 38.37 -18.21 -3.08
N ALA A 4 38.66 -17.65 -4.23
CA ALA A 4 38.11 -16.31 -4.62
C ALA A 4 36.61 -16.33 -4.89
N THR A 5 36.08 -17.41 -5.50
CA THR A 5 34.64 -17.59 -5.77
C THR A 5 33.83 -17.77 -4.49
N THR A 6 34.34 -18.54 -3.50
CA THR A 6 33.67 -18.71 -2.19
C THR A 6 33.60 -17.41 -1.38
N SER A 7 34.60 -16.54 -1.49
CA SER A 7 34.59 -15.23 -0.80
C SER A 7 33.58 -14.25 -1.43
N ILE A 8 33.44 -14.23 -2.76
CA ILE A 8 32.47 -13.42 -3.47
C ILE A 8 31.05 -13.87 -3.14
N ASP A 9 30.78 -15.18 -3.13
CA ASP A 9 29.49 -15.74 -2.77
C ASP A 9 29.05 -15.37 -1.35
N GLY A 10 29.97 -15.45 -0.38
CA GLY A 10 29.70 -15.08 1.00
C GLY A 10 29.39 -13.58 1.15
N ALA A 11 30.16 -12.72 0.49
CA ALA A 11 29.96 -11.28 0.50
C ALA A 11 28.64 -10.91 -0.17
N TYR A 12 28.35 -11.51 -1.35
CA TYR A 12 27.12 -11.26 -2.11
C TYR A 12 25.86 -11.61 -1.29
N ARG A 13 25.82 -12.80 -0.67
CA ARG A 13 24.70 -13.22 0.19
C ARG A 13 24.52 -12.32 1.39
N ARG A 14 25.59 -11.87 2.04
CA ARG A 14 25.53 -10.97 3.19
C ARG A 14 24.96 -9.61 2.81
N HIS A 15 25.47 -8.97 1.74
CA HIS A 15 24.99 -7.67 1.28
C HIS A 15 23.55 -7.74 0.78
N ARG A 16 23.19 -8.79 0.02
CA ARG A 16 21.83 -9.02 -0.47
C ARG A 16 20.81 -9.18 0.65
N ARG A 17 21.13 -9.98 1.69
CA ARG A 17 20.26 -10.15 2.87
C ARG A 17 20.12 -8.84 3.65
N SER A 18 21.20 -8.13 3.83
CA SER A 18 21.21 -6.82 4.52
C SER A 18 20.38 -5.80 3.75
N ALA A 19 20.57 -5.67 2.42
CA ALA A 19 19.80 -4.77 1.57
C ALA A 19 18.30 -5.08 1.64
N TYR A 20 17.93 -6.37 1.54
CA TYR A 20 16.53 -6.80 1.62
C TYR A 20 15.90 -6.51 2.99
N ALA A 21 16.60 -6.83 4.07
CA ALA A 21 16.14 -6.50 5.42
C ALA A 21 15.95 -4.99 5.59
N GLY A 22 16.90 -4.18 5.08
CA GLY A 22 16.81 -2.72 5.13
C GLY A 22 15.59 -2.14 4.43
N ILE A 23 15.30 -2.59 3.19
CA ILE A 23 14.10 -2.13 2.47
C ILE A 23 12.81 -2.66 3.10
N PHE A 24 12.81 -3.85 3.71
CA PHE A 24 11.65 -4.42 4.37
C PHE A 24 11.28 -3.62 5.63
N VAL A 25 12.23 -3.47 6.57
CA VAL A 25 11.95 -2.76 7.82
C VAL A 25 11.73 -1.27 7.60
N GLY A 26 12.49 -0.65 6.68
CA GLY A 26 12.30 0.75 6.32
C GLY A 26 10.94 1.02 5.71
N TYR A 27 10.48 0.18 4.79
CA TYR A 27 9.16 0.34 4.18
C TYR A 27 8.02 0.05 5.15
N ALA A 28 8.17 -0.94 6.04
CA ALA A 28 7.21 -1.18 7.11
C ALA A 28 7.07 0.04 8.02
N ALA A 29 8.19 0.70 8.37
CA ALA A 29 8.20 1.87 9.24
C ALA A 29 7.51 3.10 8.63
N TYR A 30 7.47 3.23 7.30
CA TYR A 30 6.66 4.28 6.64
C TYR A 30 5.18 4.21 7.04
N TYR A 31 4.64 3.01 7.27
CA TYR A 31 3.25 2.84 7.66
C TYR A 31 2.95 3.30 9.08
N LEU A 32 3.96 3.33 9.96
CA LEU A 32 3.81 3.92 11.30
C LEU A 32 3.47 5.41 11.22
N CYS A 33 4.09 6.15 10.30
CA CYS A 33 3.80 7.56 10.08
C CYS A 33 2.56 7.79 9.21
N ARG A 34 2.29 6.89 8.25
CA ARG A 34 1.18 7.04 7.31
C ARG A 34 -0.17 6.95 7.99
N ASN A 35 -0.34 5.98 8.88
CA ASN A 35 -1.64 5.60 9.41
C ASN A 35 -1.92 6.17 10.80
N SER A 36 -0.93 6.77 11.48
CA SER A 36 -1.07 7.22 12.88
C SER A 36 -2.10 8.33 13.06
N LEU A 37 -2.27 9.24 12.08
CA LEU A 37 -3.30 10.29 12.18
C LEU A 37 -4.72 9.73 12.30
N ALA A 38 -5.04 8.66 11.55
CA ALA A 38 -6.37 8.03 11.58
C ALA A 38 -6.73 7.51 12.97
N LEU A 39 -5.74 7.05 13.77
CA LEU A 39 -5.92 6.62 15.16
C LEU A 39 -6.21 7.79 16.11
N ALA A 40 -5.77 9.00 15.77
CA ALA A 40 -5.93 10.20 16.59
C ALA A 40 -7.17 11.04 16.22
N ILE A 41 -7.83 10.77 15.09
CA ILE A 41 -9.03 11.51 14.65
C ILE A 41 -10.09 11.64 15.75
N PRO A 42 -10.48 10.58 16.50
CA PRO A 42 -11.49 10.71 17.56
C PRO A 42 -11.08 11.71 18.63
N ASP A 43 -9.80 11.73 19.03
CA ASP A 43 -9.30 12.64 20.06
C ASP A 43 -9.23 14.08 19.55
N ILE A 44 -8.79 14.26 18.29
CA ILE A 44 -8.75 15.57 17.65
C ILE A 44 -10.16 16.18 17.56
N LEU A 45 -11.17 15.39 17.19
CA LEU A 45 -12.57 15.84 17.15
C LEU A 45 -13.10 16.22 18.54
N ASN A 46 -12.62 15.57 19.59
CA ASN A 46 -13.02 15.89 20.98
C ASN A 46 -12.29 17.14 21.50
N GLU A 47 -11.01 17.30 21.23
CA GLU A 47 -10.21 18.45 21.72
C GLU A 47 -10.43 19.72 20.88
N PHE A 48 -10.73 19.55 19.58
CA PHE A 48 -10.94 20.63 18.61
C PHE A 48 -12.34 20.54 17.99
N PRO A 49 -13.42 20.90 18.72
CA PRO A 49 -14.81 20.71 18.29
C PRO A 49 -15.22 21.58 17.07
N GLN A 50 -14.37 22.52 16.66
CA GLN A 50 -14.56 23.28 15.41
C GLN A 50 -14.35 22.41 14.16
N TYR A 51 -13.72 21.24 14.27
CA TYR A 51 -13.48 20.35 13.15
C TYR A 51 -14.56 19.29 13.02
N SER A 52 -14.95 19.05 11.78
CA SER A 52 -15.80 17.95 11.37
C SER A 52 -14.96 16.73 10.92
N LYS A 53 -15.62 15.59 10.75
CA LYS A 53 -15.00 14.40 10.13
C LYS A 53 -14.56 14.70 8.71
N PHE A 54 -15.34 15.50 7.97
CA PHE A 54 -14.98 15.95 6.63
C PHE A 54 -13.68 16.74 6.63
N ASP A 55 -13.51 17.70 7.58
CA ASP A 55 -12.31 18.52 7.68
C ASP A 55 -11.05 17.67 7.90
N LEU A 56 -11.09 16.76 8.86
CA LEU A 56 -9.95 15.84 9.09
C LEU A 56 -9.77 14.85 7.96
N GLY A 57 -10.86 14.48 7.28
CA GLY A 57 -10.83 13.71 6.04
C GLY A 57 -10.09 14.42 4.90
N LEU A 58 -10.12 15.78 4.82
CA LEU A 58 -9.33 16.56 3.86
C LEU A 58 -7.82 16.37 4.07
N ALA A 59 -7.37 16.21 5.30
CA ALA A 59 -5.97 15.93 5.61
C ALA A 59 -5.56 14.54 5.06
N LEU A 60 -6.41 13.52 5.23
CA LEU A 60 -6.20 12.17 4.66
C LEU A 60 -6.23 12.20 3.13
N THR A 61 -7.15 12.95 2.54
CA THR A 61 -7.25 13.20 1.10
C THR A 61 -5.98 13.85 0.55
N GLY A 62 -5.54 14.93 1.18
CA GLY A 62 -4.32 15.64 0.79
C GLY A 62 -3.08 14.75 0.83
N SER A 63 -2.93 13.96 1.89
CA SER A 63 -1.86 12.97 2.02
C SER A 63 -1.90 11.92 0.90
N SER A 64 -3.09 11.40 0.56
CA SER A 64 -3.26 10.37 -0.48
C SER A 64 -2.93 10.88 -1.88
N ILE A 65 -3.38 12.09 -2.22
CA ILE A 65 -3.07 12.74 -3.51
C ILE A 65 -1.56 13.02 -3.60
N ALA A 66 -1.00 13.64 -2.55
CA ALA A 66 0.42 13.94 -2.51
C ALA A 66 1.29 12.68 -2.64
N TYR A 67 0.91 11.59 -1.97
CA TYR A 67 1.57 10.31 -2.11
C TYR A 67 1.50 9.75 -3.53
N GLY A 68 0.33 9.78 -4.14
CA GLY A 68 0.13 9.27 -5.51
C GLY A 68 1.01 10.02 -6.52
N VAL A 69 1.04 11.35 -6.45
CA VAL A 69 1.87 12.21 -7.31
C VAL A 69 3.35 12.03 -7.00
N SER A 70 3.73 12.09 -5.73
CA SER A 70 5.11 11.94 -5.29
C SER A 70 5.69 10.60 -5.69
N LYS A 71 4.98 9.50 -5.49
CA LYS A 71 5.44 8.16 -5.86
C LYS A 71 5.86 8.07 -7.34
N PHE A 72 5.11 8.74 -8.22
CA PHE A 72 5.41 8.80 -9.64
C PHE A 72 6.68 9.63 -9.91
N LEU A 73 6.74 10.84 -9.36
CA LEU A 73 7.88 11.75 -9.58
C LEU A 73 9.17 11.25 -8.90
N MET A 74 9.05 10.75 -7.68
CA MET A 74 10.17 10.21 -6.90
C MET A 74 10.76 8.93 -7.51
N GLY A 75 10.03 8.24 -8.38
CA GLY A 75 10.59 7.15 -9.20
C GLY A 75 11.81 7.62 -10.01
N SER A 76 11.66 8.68 -10.79
CA SER A 76 12.73 9.23 -11.61
C SER A 76 13.91 9.80 -10.78
N VAL A 77 13.62 10.39 -9.62
CA VAL A 77 14.66 10.88 -8.69
C VAL A 77 15.40 9.71 -8.05
N SER A 78 14.67 8.67 -7.62
CA SER A 78 15.24 7.46 -7.01
C SER A 78 16.18 6.72 -7.95
N ASP A 79 15.87 6.66 -9.26
CA ASP A 79 16.72 5.98 -10.24
C ASP A 79 18.12 6.59 -10.31
N ARG A 80 18.24 7.91 -10.06
CA ARG A 80 19.49 8.67 -10.03
C ARG A 80 20.10 8.81 -8.64
N SER A 81 19.40 8.34 -7.60
CA SER A 81 19.81 8.46 -6.21
C SER A 81 20.30 7.13 -5.64
N ASN A 82 21.10 7.20 -4.57
CA ASN A 82 21.48 6.00 -3.82
C ASN A 82 20.33 5.58 -2.88
N PRO A 83 19.78 4.36 -3.03
CA PRO A 83 18.68 3.86 -2.21
C PRO A 83 18.97 3.92 -0.70
N LYS A 84 20.24 3.73 -0.31
CA LYS A 84 20.68 3.73 1.09
C LYS A 84 20.38 5.05 1.81
N TYR A 85 20.44 6.17 1.08
CA TYR A 85 20.14 7.50 1.64
C TYR A 85 18.69 7.91 1.38
N PHE A 86 18.17 7.61 0.19
CA PHE A 86 16.90 8.14 -0.30
C PHE A 86 15.70 7.65 0.52
N LEU A 87 15.63 6.34 0.80
CA LEU A 87 14.53 5.76 1.58
C LEU A 87 14.54 6.26 3.05
N PRO A 88 15.66 6.19 3.79
CA PRO A 88 15.69 6.68 5.17
C PRO A 88 15.45 8.20 5.28
N LEU A 89 15.92 9.00 4.32
CA LEU A 89 15.70 10.45 4.31
C LEU A 89 14.20 10.77 4.22
N GLY A 90 13.49 10.17 3.27
CA GLY A 90 12.04 10.36 3.15
C GLY A 90 11.29 9.91 4.41
N LEU A 91 11.72 8.80 5.02
CA LEU A 91 11.15 8.33 6.28
C LEU A 91 11.39 9.32 7.42
N LEU A 92 12.61 9.85 7.57
CA LEU A 92 12.94 10.84 8.61
C LEU A 92 12.17 12.16 8.45
N ILE A 93 11.97 12.63 7.21
CA ILE A 93 11.13 13.80 6.93
C ILE A 93 9.69 13.53 7.41
N SER A 94 9.14 12.36 7.05
CA SER A 94 7.82 11.93 7.51
C SER A 94 7.74 11.85 9.04
N CYS A 95 8.78 11.29 9.69
CA CYS A 95 8.86 11.22 11.16
C CYS A 95 8.87 12.61 11.80
N GLY A 96 9.64 13.56 11.28
CA GLY A 96 9.69 14.93 11.80
C GLY A 96 8.33 15.63 11.74
N ILE A 97 7.61 15.48 10.60
CA ILE A 97 6.28 16.05 10.44
C ILE A 97 5.29 15.41 11.43
N MET A 98 5.27 14.09 11.52
CA MET A 98 4.33 13.39 12.40
C MET A 98 4.69 13.60 13.89
N PHE A 99 5.97 13.69 14.24
CA PHE A 99 6.39 14.05 15.58
C PHE A 99 5.89 15.44 15.99
N ALA A 100 6.07 16.44 15.11
CA ALA A 100 5.55 17.79 15.35
C ALA A 100 4.02 17.77 15.50
N MET A 101 3.30 17.09 14.61
CA MET A 101 1.84 16.96 14.72
C MET A 101 1.38 16.27 16.00
N GLY A 102 2.12 15.31 16.52
CA GLY A 102 1.78 14.63 17.76
C GLY A 102 2.08 15.45 19.02
N THR A 103 3.09 16.34 18.98
CA THR A 103 3.56 17.07 20.17
C THR A 103 3.07 18.51 20.25
N VAL A 104 2.84 19.19 19.12
CA VAL A 104 2.55 20.63 19.07
C VAL A 104 1.06 20.86 18.79
N ARG A 105 0.26 21.04 19.86
CA ARG A 105 -1.20 21.27 19.77
C ARG A 105 -1.58 22.49 18.94
N ALA A 106 -0.73 23.55 18.98
CA ALA A 106 -0.97 24.77 18.22
C ALA A 106 -1.06 24.56 16.70
N LEU A 107 -0.52 23.46 16.17
CA LEU A 107 -0.65 23.12 14.73
C LEU A 107 -2.11 22.84 14.33
N TYR A 108 -2.95 22.45 15.28
CA TYR A 108 -4.37 22.20 15.06
C TYR A 108 -5.23 23.48 15.17
N ALA A 109 -4.65 24.65 15.39
CA ALA A 109 -5.37 25.91 15.34
C ALA A 109 -5.87 26.25 13.92
N SER A 110 -5.27 25.69 12.88
CA SER A 110 -5.62 25.91 11.48
C SER A 110 -5.77 24.61 10.71
N LEU A 111 -6.95 24.35 10.15
CA LEU A 111 -7.19 23.21 9.26
C LEU A 111 -6.22 23.20 8.06
N ALA A 112 -5.98 24.38 7.47
CA ALA A 112 -5.07 24.51 6.34
C ALA A 112 -3.65 24.03 6.68
N LEU A 113 -3.18 24.29 7.91
CA LEU A 113 -1.87 23.83 8.38
C LEU A 113 -1.85 22.33 8.58
N VAL A 114 -2.90 21.74 9.17
CA VAL A 114 -3.05 20.27 9.31
C VAL A 114 -3.04 19.60 7.95
N VAL A 115 -3.80 20.11 6.99
CA VAL A 115 -3.85 19.58 5.61
C VAL A 115 -2.47 19.73 4.94
N LEU A 116 -1.81 20.88 5.06
CA LEU A 116 -0.49 21.12 4.46
C LEU A 116 0.57 20.17 5.02
N LEU A 117 0.59 19.94 6.33
CA LEU A 117 1.50 19.00 6.97
C LEU A 117 1.24 17.55 6.50
N GLN A 118 -0.02 17.17 6.33
CA GLN A 118 -0.37 15.86 5.79
C GLN A 118 -0.04 15.73 4.30
N VAL A 119 -0.16 16.77 3.50
CA VAL A 119 0.33 16.83 2.12
C VAL A 119 1.85 16.64 2.09
N ALA A 120 2.59 17.35 2.94
CA ALA A 120 4.04 17.19 3.06
C ALA A 120 4.44 15.78 3.52
N ASN A 121 3.71 15.21 4.49
CA ASN A 121 3.88 13.82 4.91
C ASN A 121 3.64 12.85 3.74
N GLY A 122 2.52 12.99 3.03
CA GLY A 122 2.19 12.18 1.85
C GLY A 122 3.26 12.27 0.76
N TRP A 123 3.83 13.47 0.55
CA TRP A 123 4.95 13.66 -0.37
C TRP A 123 6.19 12.87 0.06
N ALA A 124 6.60 12.98 1.32
CA ALA A 124 7.73 12.24 1.88
C ALA A 124 7.52 10.71 1.79
N GLN A 125 6.28 10.26 2.01
CA GLN A 125 5.89 8.84 1.89
C GLN A 125 6.13 8.28 0.48
N GLY A 126 6.05 9.08 -0.58
CA GLY A 126 6.33 8.68 -1.96
C GLY A 126 7.80 8.26 -2.20
N MET A 127 8.71 8.63 -1.30
CA MET A 127 10.13 8.25 -1.37
C MET A 127 10.40 6.80 -0.90
N GLY A 128 9.41 6.07 -0.40
CA GLY A 128 9.63 4.72 0.16
C GLY A 128 9.68 3.60 -0.88
N TRP A 129 8.71 3.56 -1.81
CA TRP A 129 8.59 2.46 -2.76
C TRP A 129 9.67 2.43 -3.85
N PRO A 130 10.00 3.55 -4.53
CA PRO A 130 10.93 3.52 -5.65
C PRO A 130 12.33 2.98 -5.30
N PRO A 131 12.99 3.41 -4.21
CA PRO A 131 14.30 2.87 -3.85
C PRO A 131 14.25 1.40 -3.43
N ALA A 132 13.14 0.93 -2.86
CA ALA A 132 12.95 -0.49 -2.57
C ALA A 132 12.86 -1.30 -3.87
N GLY A 133 12.11 -0.80 -4.87
CA GLY A 133 12.03 -1.39 -6.20
C GLY A 133 13.41 -1.46 -6.88
N LYS A 134 14.17 -0.36 -6.88
CA LYS A 134 15.53 -0.31 -7.40
C LYS A 134 16.43 -1.34 -6.72
N THR A 135 16.43 -1.42 -5.39
CA THR A 135 17.20 -2.42 -4.64
C THR A 135 16.85 -3.85 -5.06
N MET A 136 15.54 -4.16 -5.20
CA MET A 136 15.11 -5.49 -5.63
C MET A 136 15.55 -5.84 -7.05
N VAL A 137 15.57 -4.87 -7.96
CA VAL A 137 16.05 -5.08 -9.34
C VAL A 137 17.55 -5.37 -9.40
N HIS A 138 18.36 -4.68 -8.62
CA HIS A 138 19.82 -4.82 -8.67
C HIS A 138 20.36 -6.02 -7.87
N TRP A 139 19.66 -6.45 -6.81
CA TRP A 139 20.13 -7.53 -5.93
C TRP A 139 19.50 -8.90 -6.21
N PHE A 140 18.40 -8.96 -6.97
CA PHE A 140 17.63 -10.18 -7.20
C PHE A 140 17.38 -10.41 -8.68
N SER A 141 17.66 -11.63 -9.15
CA SER A 141 17.48 -12.03 -10.54
C SER A 141 16.01 -12.01 -10.96
N THR A 142 15.77 -11.95 -12.26
CA THR A 142 14.41 -11.92 -12.82
C THR A 142 13.58 -13.13 -12.38
N LYS A 143 14.23 -14.32 -12.25
CA LYS A 143 13.57 -15.57 -11.85
C LYS A 143 13.08 -15.60 -10.41
N GLU A 144 13.80 -14.94 -9.48
CA GLU A 144 13.47 -14.92 -8.05
C GLU A 144 12.72 -13.64 -7.62
N ARG A 145 12.75 -12.60 -8.45
CA ARG A 145 12.23 -11.25 -8.13
C ARG A 145 10.74 -11.25 -7.76
N GLY A 146 9.92 -12.03 -8.46
CA GLY A 146 8.48 -12.13 -8.15
C GLY A 146 8.20 -12.57 -6.73
N LEU A 147 8.88 -13.63 -6.26
CA LEU A 147 8.76 -14.12 -4.89
C LEU A 147 9.27 -13.09 -3.86
N VAL A 148 10.40 -12.46 -4.16
CA VAL A 148 11.02 -11.44 -3.31
C VAL A 148 10.12 -10.22 -3.13
N VAL A 149 9.52 -9.72 -4.21
CA VAL A 149 8.56 -8.61 -4.18
C VAL A 149 7.31 -8.99 -3.38
N SER A 150 6.81 -10.22 -3.54
CA SER A 150 5.63 -10.69 -2.81
C SER A 150 5.87 -10.72 -1.30
N PHE A 151 7.00 -11.26 -0.86
CA PHE A 151 7.36 -11.25 0.56
C PHE A 151 7.65 -9.83 1.07
N TRP A 152 8.33 -9.00 0.29
CA TRP A 152 8.58 -7.61 0.68
C TRP A 152 7.26 -6.82 0.85
N ASN A 153 6.28 -7.10 0.00
CA ASN A 153 4.99 -6.44 0.06
C ASN A 153 4.22 -6.70 1.38
N VAL A 154 4.50 -7.81 2.08
CA VAL A 154 3.97 -8.07 3.43
C VAL A 154 4.40 -7.00 4.45
N GLY A 155 5.55 -6.35 4.22
CA GLY A 155 6.06 -5.31 5.12
C GLY A 155 5.08 -4.18 5.39
N HIS A 156 4.27 -3.80 4.41
CA HIS A 156 3.28 -2.73 4.63
C HIS A 156 2.13 -3.15 5.57
N ASN A 157 1.70 -4.40 5.54
CA ASN A 157 0.68 -4.92 6.46
C ASN A 157 1.24 -5.07 7.87
N VAL A 158 2.50 -5.51 7.99
CA VAL A 158 3.20 -5.57 9.29
C VAL A 158 3.28 -4.17 9.90
N GLY A 159 3.75 -3.18 9.14
CA GLY A 159 3.79 -1.79 9.60
C GLY A 159 2.40 -1.25 9.94
N GLY A 160 1.39 -1.53 9.09
CA GLY A 160 0.00 -1.13 9.32
C GLY A 160 -0.60 -1.71 10.59
N ALA A 161 -0.31 -2.97 10.92
CA ALA A 161 -0.78 -3.61 12.14
C ALA A 161 -0.05 -3.06 13.38
N LEU A 162 1.27 -2.88 13.29
CA LEU A 162 2.09 -2.39 14.40
C LEU A 162 1.77 -0.94 14.79
N VAL A 163 1.25 -0.11 13.89
CA VAL A 163 0.90 1.29 14.22
C VAL A 163 -0.10 1.37 15.37
N ALA A 164 -1.10 0.50 15.40
CA ALA A 164 -2.09 0.47 16.46
C ALA A 164 -1.48 -0.04 17.78
N THR A 165 -0.64 -1.07 17.72
CA THR A 165 0.07 -1.63 18.88
C THR A 165 0.97 -0.58 19.54
N PHE A 166 1.78 0.13 18.76
CA PHE A 166 2.65 1.19 19.28
C PHE A 166 1.86 2.41 19.76
N ALA A 167 0.73 2.75 19.11
CA ALA A 167 -0.14 3.80 19.60
C ALA A 167 -0.72 3.48 20.99
N VAL A 168 -1.16 2.25 21.22
CA VAL A 168 -1.62 1.78 22.55
C VAL A 168 -0.49 1.87 23.57
N ALA A 169 0.71 1.37 23.24
CA ALA A 169 1.85 1.46 24.14
C ALA A 169 2.25 2.92 24.43
N GLY A 170 2.25 3.78 23.41
CA GLY A 170 2.55 5.21 23.56
C GLY A 170 1.58 5.91 24.52
N VAL A 171 0.28 5.70 24.34
CA VAL A 171 -0.74 6.26 25.26
C VAL A 171 -0.60 5.72 26.68
N ALA A 172 -0.29 4.44 26.84
CA ALA A 172 -0.08 3.85 28.18
C ALA A 172 1.14 4.42 28.90
N ILE A 173 2.20 4.79 28.17
CA ILE A 173 3.44 5.34 28.74
C ILE A 173 3.31 6.84 29.02
N PHE A 174 2.77 7.61 28.07
CA PHE A 174 2.80 9.07 28.11
C PHE A 174 1.49 9.70 28.58
N HIS A 175 0.40 8.93 28.67
CA HIS A 175 -0.94 9.38 29.09
C HIS A 175 -1.48 10.56 28.27
N ASP A 176 -1.08 10.62 27.01
CA ASP A 176 -1.44 11.67 26.04
C ASP A 176 -1.85 11.05 24.71
N TRP A 177 -2.94 11.56 24.11
CA TRP A 177 -3.40 11.04 22.83
C TRP A 177 -2.42 11.33 21.69
N GLY A 178 -1.65 12.43 21.76
CA GLY A 178 -0.62 12.73 20.77
C GLY A 178 0.43 11.63 20.65
N ALA A 179 0.59 10.81 21.69
CA ALA A 179 1.47 9.65 21.65
C ALA A 179 1.05 8.62 20.58
N LYS A 180 -0.22 8.58 20.17
CA LYS A 180 -0.67 7.79 19.02
C LYS A 180 0.08 8.16 17.74
N VAL A 181 0.57 9.39 17.66
CA VAL A 181 1.26 9.95 16.50
C VAL A 181 2.77 10.05 16.74
N TYR A 182 3.21 10.78 17.77
CA TYR A 182 4.64 11.04 17.98
C TYR A 182 5.43 9.79 18.41
N PHE A 183 4.83 8.87 19.19
CA PHE A 183 5.53 7.64 19.58
C PHE A 183 5.77 6.71 18.38
N ASN A 184 4.78 6.60 17.49
CA ASN A 184 4.95 5.91 16.21
C ASN A 184 6.06 6.56 15.36
N ALA A 185 6.13 7.90 15.32
CA ALA A 185 7.17 8.63 14.60
C ALA A 185 8.57 8.40 15.20
N MET A 186 8.68 8.34 16.54
CA MET A 186 9.95 8.04 17.22
C MET A 186 10.44 6.63 16.88
N ILE A 187 9.56 5.64 16.93
CA ILE A 187 9.91 4.26 16.56
C ILE A 187 10.32 4.21 15.09
N ALA A 188 9.57 4.86 14.20
CA ALA A 188 9.89 4.91 12.78
C ALA A 188 11.24 5.59 12.51
N ALA A 189 11.60 6.64 13.27
CA ALA A 189 12.91 7.29 13.18
C ALA A 189 14.03 6.37 13.63
N ALA A 190 13.86 5.63 14.72
CA ALA A 190 14.83 4.61 15.14
C ALA A 190 15.01 3.53 14.08
N VAL A 191 13.90 3.05 13.48
CA VAL A 191 13.96 2.07 12.39
C VAL A 191 14.60 2.67 11.13
N ALA A 192 14.44 3.98 10.84
CA ALA A 192 15.13 4.64 9.73
C ALA A 192 16.65 4.58 9.88
N ILE A 193 17.18 4.76 11.09
CA ILE A 193 18.61 4.63 11.40
C ILE A 193 19.08 3.18 11.17
N VAL A 194 18.31 2.21 11.64
CA VAL A 194 18.59 0.77 11.41
C VAL A 194 18.57 0.46 9.92
N ALA A 195 17.55 0.92 9.21
CA ALA A 195 17.42 0.73 7.76
C ALA A 195 18.61 1.34 7.01
N PHE A 196 19.06 2.54 7.38
CA PHE A 196 20.26 3.17 6.82
C PHE A 196 21.51 2.30 7.01
N GLY A 197 21.69 1.67 8.16
CA GLY A 197 22.78 0.74 8.43
C GLY A 197 22.71 -0.56 7.61
N LEU A 198 21.50 -1.06 7.38
CA LEU A 198 21.25 -2.31 6.66
C LEU A 198 21.23 -2.13 5.14
N MET A 199 20.69 -1.05 4.64
CA MET A 199 20.55 -0.82 3.20
C MET A 199 21.90 -0.76 2.49
N ARG A 200 21.90 -1.25 1.26
CA ARG A 200 23.06 -1.26 0.37
C ARG A 200 22.68 -0.62 -0.97
N ASP A 201 23.64 0.04 -1.58
CA ASP A 201 23.53 0.48 -2.97
C ASP A 201 23.63 -0.73 -3.92
N VAL A 202 23.81 -0.48 -5.19
CA VAL A 202 23.99 -1.54 -6.20
C VAL A 202 25.22 -2.42 -5.91
N PRO A 203 25.23 -3.70 -6.32
CA PRO A 203 26.36 -4.62 -6.07
C PRO A 203 27.70 -4.07 -6.50
N GLU A 204 27.76 -3.36 -7.62
CA GLU A 204 28.98 -2.81 -8.20
C GLU A 204 29.65 -1.78 -7.29
N ALA A 205 28.89 -1.05 -6.47
CA ALA A 205 29.42 -0.11 -5.48
C ALA A 205 30.24 -0.81 -4.35
N TYR A 206 30.14 -2.13 -4.26
CA TYR A 206 30.87 -2.96 -3.29
C TYR A 206 31.89 -3.89 -3.98
N GLY A 207 32.22 -3.64 -5.24
CA GLY A 207 33.13 -4.47 -6.02
C GLY A 207 32.56 -5.86 -6.36
N LEU A 208 31.24 -6.02 -6.30
CA LEU A 208 30.56 -7.26 -6.64
C LEU A 208 30.01 -7.19 -8.07
N PRO A 209 29.92 -8.32 -8.79
CA PRO A 209 29.35 -8.34 -10.11
C PRO A 209 27.85 -8.01 -10.08
N PRO A 210 27.27 -7.44 -11.17
CA PRO A 210 25.83 -7.28 -11.30
C PRO A 210 25.11 -8.64 -11.18
N VAL A 211 23.85 -8.64 -10.76
CA VAL A 211 23.11 -9.88 -10.44
C VAL A 211 22.99 -10.83 -11.63
N GLU A 212 22.90 -10.31 -12.85
CA GLU A 212 22.83 -11.09 -14.09
C GLU A 212 24.12 -11.89 -14.29
N ALA A 213 25.28 -11.25 -14.11
CA ALA A 213 26.59 -11.89 -14.22
C ALA A 213 26.81 -12.89 -13.07
N TYR A 214 26.40 -12.55 -11.85
CA TYR A 214 26.50 -13.41 -10.68
C TYR A 214 25.67 -14.69 -10.81
N LYS A 215 24.44 -14.58 -11.38
CA LYS A 215 23.51 -15.71 -11.59
C LYS A 215 23.70 -16.40 -12.93
N LYS A 216 24.64 -15.93 -13.78
CA LYS A 216 24.85 -16.43 -15.15
C LYS A 216 23.55 -16.44 -15.97
N GLU A 217 22.71 -15.45 -15.76
CA GLU A 217 21.53 -15.21 -16.59
C GLU A 217 22.01 -14.55 -17.88
N GLU A 218 21.71 -15.19 -19.02
CA GLU A 218 21.86 -14.50 -20.29
C GLU A 218 21.01 -13.22 -20.25
N ARG A 219 21.63 -12.07 -20.54
CA ARG A 219 20.87 -10.88 -20.88
C ARG A 219 19.99 -11.30 -22.04
N GLU A 220 18.69 -11.46 -21.82
CA GLU A 220 17.75 -11.51 -22.91
C GLU A 220 18.01 -10.26 -23.74
N ALA A 221 18.77 -10.42 -24.82
CA ALA A 221 18.86 -9.42 -25.86
C ALA A 221 17.46 -9.40 -26.48
N SER A 222 16.55 -8.66 -25.83
CA SER A 222 15.23 -8.46 -26.38
C SER A 222 15.38 -7.64 -27.64
N ALA A 223 15.45 -8.35 -28.77
CA ALA A 223 15.16 -7.80 -30.09
C ALA A 223 13.65 -7.45 -30.16
N GLU A 224 13.09 -6.90 -29.09
CA GLU A 224 11.75 -6.39 -29.05
C GLU A 224 11.75 -4.98 -29.61
N ARG A 225 10.83 -4.70 -30.55
CA ARG A 225 10.56 -3.36 -31.06
C ARG A 225 10.54 -2.37 -29.89
N THR A 226 11.46 -1.44 -29.89
CA THR A 226 11.49 -0.37 -28.88
C THR A 226 10.33 0.57 -29.15
N PHE A 227 9.31 0.54 -28.28
CA PHE A 227 8.23 1.52 -28.34
C PHE A 227 8.70 2.89 -27.87
N THR A 228 8.29 3.93 -28.58
CA THR A 228 8.47 5.30 -28.08
C THR A 228 7.60 5.52 -26.85
N TYR A 229 8.00 6.46 -25.96
CA TYR A 229 7.22 6.83 -24.78
C TYR A 229 5.77 7.20 -25.14
N ARG A 230 5.58 7.91 -26.26
CA ARG A 230 4.26 8.29 -26.78
C ARG A 230 3.41 7.06 -27.15
N GLN A 231 4.00 6.07 -27.81
CA GLN A 231 3.31 4.82 -28.16
C GLN A 231 2.91 4.05 -26.91
N ILE A 232 3.81 3.91 -25.93
CA ILE A 232 3.49 3.27 -24.66
C ILE A 232 2.29 3.94 -23.99
N PHE A 233 2.33 5.26 -23.84
CA PHE A 233 1.33 6.00 -23.12
C PHE A 233 -0.02 6.08 -23.86
N LEU A 234 0.00 6.42 -25.15
CA LEU A 234 -1.24 6.60 -25.92
C LEU A 234 -1.83 5.27 -26.39
N GLU A 235 -1.04 4.39 -27.00
CA GLU A 235 -1.57 3.19 -27.66
C GLU A 235 -1.80 2.04 -26.68
N HIS A 236 -0.85 1.81 -25.75
CA HIS A 236 -0.93 0.66 -24.82
C HIS A 236 -1.63 0.98 -23.52
N VAL A 237 -1.68 2.25 -23.08
CA VAL A 237 -2.32 2.65 -21.81
C VAL A 237 -3.64 3.36 -22.08
N LEU A 238 -3.64 4.55 -22.68
CA LEU A 238 -4.86 5.36 -22.82
C LEU A 238 -5.90 4.75 -23.77
N ASN A 239 -5.46 4.13 -24.87
CA ASN A 239 -6.37 3.48 -25.83
C ASN A 239 -6.78 2.06 -25.43
N ASN A 240 -6.25 1.54 -24.31
CA ASN A 240 -6.59 0.20 -23.84
C ASN A 240 -7.84 0.23 -22.95
N ARG A 241 -9.00 -0.04 -23.53
CA ARG A 241 -10.30 -0.05 -22.83
C ARG A 241 -10.31 -0.96 -21.60
N ASN A 242 -9.66 -2.12 -21.68
CA ASN A 242 -9.62 -3.07 -20.56
C ASN A 242 -8.80 -2.50 -19.39
N LEU A 243 -7.73 -1.75 -19.67
CA LEU A 243 -6.95 -1.09 -18.64
C LEU A 243 -7.75 -0.01 -17.89
N TRP A 244 -8.65 0.70 -18.57
CA TRP A 244 -9.58 1.63 -17.94
C TRP A 244 -10.54 0.92 -17.00
N PHE A 245 -11.11 -0.22 -17.40
CA PHE A 245 -11.97 -1.01 -16.52
C PHE A 245 -11.23 -1.46 -15.26
N ILE A 246 -9.98 -1.91 -15.41
CA ILE A 246 -9.15 -2.32 -14.28
C ILE A 246 -8.75 -1.11 -13.40
N ALA A 247 -8.48 0.05 -13.98
CA ALA A 247 -8.18 1.27 -13.23
C ALA A 247 -9.38 1.75 -12.41
N LEU A 248 -10.60 1.71 -12.99
CA LEU A 248 -11.84 2.03 -12.28
C LEU A 248 -12.14 1.00 -11.18
N ALA A 249 -12.01 -0.29 -11.46
CA ALA A 249 -12.14 -1.34 -10.44
C ALA A 249 -11.18 -1.07 -9.27
N ASN A 250 -9.92 -0.71 -9.56
CA ASN A 250 -8.92 -0.39 -8.55
C ASN A 250 -9.31 0.83 -7.70
N ALA A 251 -9.90 1.86 -8.30
CA ALA A 251 -10.40 3.02 -7.56
C ALA A 251 -11.46 2.61 -6.52
N PHE A 252 -12.43 1.79 -6.89
CA PHE A 252 -13.47 1.32 -5.98
C PHE A 252 -12.93 0.37 -4.89
N ILE A 253 -11.99 -0.52 -5.22
CA ILE A 253 -11.30 -1.36 -4.22
C ILE A 253 -10.58 -0.47 -3.19
N TYR A 254 -9.85 0.55 -3.66
CA TYR A 254 -9.13 1.47 -2.80
C TYR A 254 -10.06 2.32 -1.93
N PHE A 255 -11.23 2.70 -2.46
CA PHE A 255 -12.25 3.38 -1.66
C PHE A 255 -12.70 2.50 -0.49
N VAL A 256 -13.04 1.23 -0.72
CA VAL A 256 -13.44 0.30 0.34
C VAL A 256 -12.31 0.11 1.34
N ARG A 257 -11.09 -0.19 0.87
CA ARG A 257 -9.93 -0.41 1.73
C ARG A 257 -9.67 0.78 2.64
N TYR A 258 -9.51 1.98 2.06
CA TYR A 258 -9.15 3.17 2.82
C TYR A 258 -10.35 3.75 3.58
N GLY A 259 -11.57 3.54 3.11
CA GLY A 259 -12.78 3.84 3.86
C GLY A 259 -12.86 3.03 5.14
N VAL A 260 -12.49 1.76 5.12
CA VAL A 260 -12.41 0.94 6.33
C VAL A 260 -11.21 1.36 7.17
N VAL A 261 -9.98 1.27 6.65
CA VAL A 261 -8.77 1.46 7.46
C VAL A 261 -8.66 2.86 8.07
N ASN A 262 -9.02 3.92 7.36
CA ASN A 262 -8.92 5.27 7.90
C ASN A 262 -10.00 5.59 8.93
N TRP A 263 -11.13 4.88 8.90
CA TRP A 263 -12.29 5.24 9.69
C TRP A 263 -12.71 4.19 10.73
N ILE A 264 -12.05 3.00 10.79
CA ILE A 264 -12.27 2.01 11.85
C ILE A 264 -12.21 2.64 13.24
N PRO A 265 -11.15 3.40 13.63
CA PRO A 265 -11.05 3.93 14.97
C PRO A 265 -12.21 4.88 15.28
N THR A 266 -12.51 5.78 14.36
CA THR A 266 -13.59 6.76 14.51
C THR A 266 -14.95 6.09 14.61
N TYR A 267 -15.26 5.13 13.72
CA TYR A 267 -16.52 4.39 13.76
C TYR A 267 -16.70 3.61 15.07
N LEU A 268 -15.70 2.83 15.46
CA LEU A 268 -15.80 1.99 16.65
C LEU A 268 -15.88 2.83 17.94
N GLN A 269 -15.15 3.94 18.03
CA GLN A 269 -15.15 4.78 19.22
C GLN A 269 -16.38 5.70 19.28
N THR A 270 -16.72 6.41 18.18
CA THR A 270 -17.78 7.41 18.22
C THR A 270 -19.18 6.86 17.99
N ALA A 271 -19.32 5.80 17.19
CA ALA A 271 -20.63 5.22 16.87
C ALA A 271 -21.01 4.02 17.76
N LYS A 272 -19.99 3.23 18.17
CA LYS A 272 -20.21 2.02 18.98
C LYS A 272 -19.78 2.18 20.45
N GLY A 273 -19.09 3.26 20.80
CA GLY A 273 -18.64 3.55 22.17
C GLY A 273 -17.51 2.62 22.66
N PHE A 274 -16.77 1.99 21.74
CA PHE A 274 -15.66 1.11 22.10
C PHE A 274 -14.45 1.92 22.57
N SER A 275 -13.67 1.32 23.48
CA SER A 275 -12.42 1.93 23.94
C SER A 275 -11.38 2.03 22.82
N PHE A 276 -10.38 2.90 23.02
CA PHE A 276 -9.25 3.00 22.11
C PHE A 276 -8.52 1.65 21.92
N ASN A 277 -8.33 0.88 22.99
CA ASN A 277 -7.69 -0.44 22.92
C ASN A 277 -8.50 -1.43 22.08
N GLN A 278 -9.83 -1.44 22.23
CA GLN A 278 -10.71 -2.30 21.43
C GLN A 278 -10.70 -1.91 19.95
N SER A 279 -10.77 -0.62 19.64
CA SER A 279 -10.70 -0.17 18.24
C SER A 279 -9.32 -0.44 17.62
N SER A 280 -8.23 -0.30 18.38
CA SER A 280 -6.88 -0.63 17.96
C SER A 280 -6.67 -2.12 17.70
N ALA A 281 -7.29 -3.00 18.52
CA ALA A 281 -7.27 -4.44 18.26
C ALA A 281 -8.00 -4.80 16.96
N GLY A 282 -9.15 -4.17 16.68
CA GLY A 282 -9.85 -4.33 15.40
C GLY A 282 -9.02 -3.90 14.19
N TRP A 283 -8.31 -2.77 14.31
CA TRP A 283 -7.36 -2.32 13.31
C TRP A 283 -6.25 -3.35 13.06
N ALA A 284 -5.60 -3.82 14.12
CA ALA A 284 -4.51 -4.79 14.01
C ALA A 284 -4.99 -6.11 13.36
N LEU A 285 -6.17 -6.60 13.74
CA LEU A 285 -6.79 -7.78 13.14
C LEU A 285 -7.03 -7.61 11.64
N TYR A 286 -7.55 -6.45 11.21
CA TYR A 286 -7.76 -6.13 9.81
C TYR A 286 -6.44 -6.18 9.00
N GLU A 287 -5.39 -5.56 9.48
CA GLU A 287 -4.10 -5.49 8.77
C GLU A 287 -3.36 -6.83 8.80
N PHE A 288 -3.38 -7.59 9.91
CA PHE A 288 -2.76 -8.92 9.96
C PHE A 288 -3.49 -9.93 9.07
N ALA A 289 -4.82 -9.87 9.00
CA ALA A 289 -5.61 -10.73 8.13
C ALA A 289 -5.30 -10.54 6.64
N ALA A 290 -4.84 -9.36 6.25
CA ALA A 290 -4.44 -9.03 4.89
C ALA A 290 -3.29 -9.92 4.38
N ILE A 291 -2.39 -10.36 5.26
CA ILE A 291 -1.21 -11.16 4.89
C ILE A 291 -1.65 -12.53 4.31
N PRO A 292 -2.32 -13.41 5.06
CA PRO A 292 -2.79 -14.68 4.52
C PRO A 292 -3.84 -14.49 3.42
N GLY A 293 -4.66 -13.44 3.49
CA GLY A 293 -5.68 -13.13 2.50
C GLY A 293 -5.10 -12.84 1.11
N THR A 294 -4.01 -12.07 1.05
CA THR A 294 -3.31 -11.80 -0.21
C THR A 294 -2.76 -13.08 -0.84
N VAL A 295 -2.16 -13.95 -0.03
CA VAL A 295 -1.63 -15.25 -0.47
C VAL A 295 -2.77 -16.16 -0.95
N ALA A 296 -3.86 -16.24 -0.21
CA ALA A 296 -5.02 -17.05 -0.57
C ALA A 296 -5.65 -16.61 -1.89
N CYS A 297 -5.80 -15.31 -2.11
CA CYS A 297 -6.34 -14.76 -3.36
C CYS A 297 -5.42 -15.09 -4.56
N GLY A 298 -4.11 -14.92 -4.40
CA GLY A 298 -3.13 -15.32 -5.42
C GLY A 298 -3.23 -16.81 -5.77
N TRP A 299 -3.27 -17.66 -4.73
CA TRP A 299 -3.43 -19.10 -4.91
C TRP A 299 -4.74 -19.46 -5.63
N VAL A 300 -5.86 -18.87 -5.24
CA VAL A 300 -7.16 -19.07 -5.89
C VAL A 300 -7.09 -18.62 -7.36
N SER A 301 -6.51 -17.45 -7.63
CA SER A 301 -6.34 -16.96 -9.00
C SER A 301 -5.56 -17.95 -9.87
N ASP A 302 -4.44 -18.47 -9.35
CA ASP A 302 -3.53 -19.29 -10.15
C ASP A 302 -3.99 -20.76 -10.26
N ARG A 303 -4.54 -21.33 -9.18
CA ARG A 303 -4.91 -22.77 -9.14
C ARG A 303 -6.37 -23.01 -9.50
N VAL A 304 -7.31 -22.21 -8.96
CA VAL A 304 -8.74 -22.42 -9.20
C VAL A 304 -9.15 -21.81 -10.54
N PHE A 305 -8.72 -20.57 -10.80
CA PHE A 305 -9.08 -19.85 -12.02
C PHE A 305 -7.99 -19.91 -13.11
N ARG A 306 -6.97 -20.75 -12.97
CA ARG A 306 -5.93 -21.04 -13.99
C ARG A 306 -5.24 -19.76 -14.50
N GLY A 307 -4.98 -18.79 -13.59
CA GLY A 307 -4.34 -17.54 -13.92
C GLY A 307 -5.30 -16.43 -14.42
N GLN A 308 -6.60 -16.70 -14.53
CA GLN A 308 -7.58 -15.67 -14.85
C GLN A 308 -7.78 -14.74 -13.65
N ARG A 309 -7.47 -13.47 -13.82
CA ARG A 309 -7.45 -12.48 -12.72
C ARG A 309 -8.85 -11.97 -12.36
N ALA A 310 -9.69 -11.74 -13.36
CA ALA A 310 -11.02 -11.17 -13.16
C ALA A 310 -11.94 -12.04 -12.29
N PRO A 311 -12.08 -13.37 -12.49
CA PRO A 311 -12.92 -14.22 -11.64
C PRO A 311 -12.47 -14.22 -10.17
N ALA A 312 -11.15 -14.23 -9.90
CA ALA A 312 -10.63 -14.17 -8.55
C ALA A 312 -10.99 -12.84 -7.87
N THR A 313 -10.85 -11.72 -8.59
CA THR A 313 -11.25 -10.39 -8.09
C THR A 313 -12.76 -10.36 -7.78
N ILE A 314 -13.61 -10.87 -8.67
CA ILE A 314 -15.07 -10.92 -8.48
C ILE A 314 -15.44 -11.75 -7.26
N LEU A 315 -14.85 -12.95 -7.09
CA LEU A 315 -15.11 -13.81 -5.95
C LEU A 315 -14.76 -13.12 -4.63
N PHE A 316 -13.53 -12.60 -4.54
CA PHE A 316 -13.07 -11.97 -3.29
C PHE A 316 -13.83 -10.68 -2.98
N MET A 317 -14.19 -9.88 -3.99
CA MET A 317 -15.02 -8.69 -3.78
C MET A 317 -16.46 -9.02 -3.41
N GLY A 318 -17.02 -10.10 -3.96
CA GLY A 318 -18.34 -10.61 -3.54
C GLY A 318 -18.34 -11.06 -2.07
N LEU A 319 -17.30 -11.77 -1.64
CA LEU A 319 -17.12 -12.14 -0.22
C LEU A 319 -16.87 -10.90 0.67
N THR A 320 -16.10 -9.92 0.17
CA THR A 320 -15.88 -8.63 0.86
C THR A 320 -17.21 -7.90 1.06
N LEU A 321 -18.08 -7.88 0.04
CA LEU A 321 -19.41 -7.30 0.14
C LEU A 321 -20.22 -7.95 1.28
N VAL A 322 -20.22 -9.29 1.35
CA VAL A 322 -20.91 -10.02 2.44
C VAL A 322 -20.33 -9.63 3.79
N ALA A 323 -19.00 -9.54 3.92
CA ALA A 323 -18.34 -9.14 5.16
C ALA A 323 -18.66 -7.67 5.56
N VAL A 324 -18.72 -6.76 4.58
CA VAL A 324 -19.12 -5.35 4.80
C VAL A 324 -20.58 -5.27 5.25
N VAL A 325 -21.48 -6.05 4.65
CA VAL A 325 -22.89 -6.11 5.06
C VAL A 325 -23.02 -6.68 6.47
N ALA A 326 -22.29 -7.74 6.81
CA ALA A 326 -22.27 -8.30 8.16
C ALA A 326 -21.76 -7.28 9.20
N TYR A 327 -20.72 -6.53 8.86
CA TYR A 327 -20.20 -5.44 9.69
C TYR A 327 -21.23 -4.32 9.86
N TRP A 328 -21.92 -3.94 8.81
CA TRP A 328 -23.00 -2.93 8.82
C TRP A 328 -24.17 -3.36 9.70
N LEU A 329 -24.64 -4.59 9.56
CA LEU A 329 -25.79 -5.11 10.33
C LEU A 329 -25.50 -5.22 11.83
N ASN A 330 -24.21 -5.23 12.23
CA ASN A 330 -23.79 -5.28 13.65
C ASN A 330 -23.76 -3.92 14.34
N LEU A 331 -24.55 -2.93 13.95
CA LEU A 331 -24.51 -1.56 14.51
C LEU A 331 -24.59 -1.50 16.05
N ARG A 332 -25.39 -2.39 16.66
CA ARG A 332 -25.61 -2.47 18.13
C ARG A 332 -25.22 -3.82 18.71
N GLY A 333 -24.58 -4.67 17.93
CA GLY A 333 -24.20 -6.01 18.34
C GLY A 333 -22.87 -6.07 19.09
N PRO A 334 -22.47 -7.28 19.54
CA PRO A 334 -21.28 -7.47 20.35
C PRO A 334 -19.98 -7.26 19.56
N LEU A 335 -18.93 -6.83 20.26
CA LEU A 335 -17.60 -6.51 19.73
C LEU A 335 -16.95 -7.66 18.93
N TRP A 336 -17.17 -8.91 19.33
CA TRP A 336 -16.55 -10.04 18.63
C TRP A 336 -17.03 -10.18 17.18
N ILE A 337 -18.26 -9.76 16.86
CA ILE A 337 -18.77 -9.74 15.47
C ILE A 337 -18.00 -8.68 14.65
N ASP A 338 -17.72 -7.51 15.25
CA ASP A 338 -16.91 -6.49 14.59
C ASP A 338 -15.50 -7.01 14.28
N TYR A 339 -14.89 -7.73 15.22
CA TYR A 339 -13.56 -8.31 15.02
C TYR A 339 -13.56 -9.37 13.90
N VAL A 340 -14.57 -10.25 13.88
CA VAL A 340 -14.71 -11.23 12.80
C VAL A 340 -14.95 -10.55 11.45
N ALA A 341 -15.80 -9.54 11.40
CA ALA A 341 -16.08 -8.79 10.18
C ALA A 341 -14.82 -8.04 9.69
N LEU A 342 -14.10 -7.36 10.57
CA LEU A 342 -12.86 -6.66 10.23
C LEU A 342 -11.76 -7.63 9.78
N PHE A 343 -11.61 -8.77 10.45
CA PHE A 343 -10.72 -9.82 9.99
C PHE A 343 -11.10 -10.31 8.59
N ALA A 344 -12.39 -10.59 8.35
CA ALA A 344 -12.88 -11.05 7.06
C ALA A 344 -12.65 -9.99 5.96
N ILE A 345 -12.98 -8.71 6.23
CA ILE A 345 -12.75 -7.63 5.27
C ILE A 345 -11.25 -7.49 4.97
N GLY A 346 -10.38 -7.49 6.00
CA GLY A 346 -8.92 -7.42 5.83
C GLY A 346 -8.38 -8.59 5.02
N PHE A 347 -8.83 -9.82 5.33
CA PHE A 347 -8.44 -11.03 4.58
C PHE A 347 -8.84 -10.97 3.11
N LEU A 348 -10.01 -10.42 2.81
CA LEU A 348 -10.60 -10.48 1.47
C LEU A 348 -10.19 -9.31 0.56
N ILE A 349 -9.94 -8.09 1.11
CA ILE A 349 -9.77 -6.88 0.30
C ILE A 349 -8.37 -6.73 -0.30
N TYR A 350 -7.31 -7.19 0.39
CA TYR A 350 -5.93 -6.99 -0.07
C TYR A 350 -5.54 -7.89 -1.25
N GLY A 351 -6.17 -9.05 -1.36
CA GLY A 351 -6.01 -9.94 -2.51
C GLY A 351 -6.39 -9.28 -3.84
N PRO A 352 -7.60 -8.73 -3.98
CA PRO A 352 -8.02 -7.95 -5.14
C PRO A 352 -7.08 -6.81 -5.52
N ILE A 353 -6.53 -6.08 -4.54
CA ILE A 353 -5.56 -4.99 -4.78
C ILE A 353 -4.33 -5.52 -5.53
N MET A 354 -3.79 -6.64 -5.08
CA MET A 354 -2.65 -7.30 -5.72
C MET A 354 -3.01 -7.84 -7.11
N ILE A 355 -4.13 -8.55 -7.20
CA ILE A 355 -4.57 -9.21 -8.44
C ILE A 355 -4.90 -8.17 -9.53
N VAL A 356 -5.53 -7.05 -9.20
CA VAL A 356 -5.82 -5.97 -10.15
C VAL A 356 -4.51 -5.36 -10.68
N GLY A 357 -3.50 -5.19 -9.82
CA GLY A 357 -2.17 -4.78 -10.25
C GLY A 357 -1.54 -5.76 -11.26
N LEU A 358 -1.59 -7.06 -10.98
CA LEU A 358 -1.11 -8.10 -11.90
C LEU A 358 -1.92 -8.12 -13.20
N HIS A 359 -3.24 -8.01 -13.12
CA HIS A 359 -4.11 -7.97 -14.30
C HIS A 359 -3.76 -6.80 -15.23
N ALA A 360 -3.46 -5.62 -14.68
CA ALA A 360 -3.00 -4.50 -15.48
C ALA A 360 -1.70 -4.80 -16.25
N LEU A 361 -0.78 -5.56 -15.65
CA LEU A 361 0.46 -5.99 -16.32
C LEU A 361 0.18 -7.00 -17.43
N ASP A 362 -0.77 -7.91 -17.24
CA ASP A 362 -1.15 -8.93 -18.21
C ASP A 362 -1.82 -8.32 -19.47
N LEU A 363 -2.36 -7.09 -19.37
CA LEU A 363 -3.06 -6.40 -20.47
C LEU A 363 -2.14 -5.64 -21.44
N VAL A 364 -0.87 -5.46 -21.11
CA VAL A 364 0.07 -4.61 -21.85
C VAL A 364 1.36 -5.36 -22.19
N PRO A 365 2.13 -4.92 -23.22
CA PRO A 365 3.48 -5.43 -23.44
C PRO A 365 4.40 -5.15 -22.24
N LYS A 366 5.43 -5.98 -22.04
CA LYS A 366 6.41 -5.84 -20.95
C LYS A 366 6.97 -4.42 -20.81
N GLN A 367 7.24 -3.74 -21.93
CA GLN A 367 7.76 -2.37 -21.97
C GLN A 367 6.77 -1.32 -21.45
N ALA A 368 5.45 -1.59 -21.47
CA ALA A 368 4.39 -0.72 -20.97
C ALA A 368 3.95 -1.06 -19.54
N ALA A 369 4.49 -2.13 -18.95
CA ALA A 369 4.07 -2.66 -17.66
C ALA A 369 4.17 -1.62 -16.53
N GLY A 370 5.28 -0.89 -16.44
CA GLY A 370 5.46 0.17 -15.44
C GLY A 370 4.45 1.31 -15.57
N THR A 371 4.17 1.73 -16.81
CA THR A 371 3.18 2.80 -17.08
C THR A 371 1.76 2.34 -16.76
N ALA A 372 1.40 1.09 -17.08
CA ALA A 372 0.08 0.52 -16.76
C ALA A 372 -0.11 0.37 -15.23
N ALA A 373 0.90 -0.10 -14.52
CA ALA A 373 0.88 -0.16 -13.05
C ALA A 373 0.78 1.24 -12.41
N GLY A 374 1.49 2.22 -12.98
CA GLY A 374 1.40 3.62 -12.58
C GLY A 374 0.01 4.20 -12.79
N PHE A 375 -0.58 3.95 -13.96
CA PHE A 375 -1.93 4.40 -14.32
C PHE A 375 -3.00 3.82 -13.38
N THR A 376 -3.01 2.52 -13.18
CA THR A 376 -3.96 1.88 -12.24
C THR A 376 -3.74 2.32 -10.80
N GLY A 377 -2.48 2.48 -10.38
CA GLY A 377 -2.12 3.00 -9.06
C GLY A 377 -2.60 4.44 -8.84
N PHE A 378 -2.46 5.30 -9.85
CA PHE A 378 -2.97 6.68 -9.83
C PHE A 378 -4.50 6.70 -9.56
N PHE A 379 -5.27 5.88 -10.28
CA PHE A 379 -6.71 5.76 -10.05
C PHE A 379 -7.03 5.28 -8.63
N GLY A 380 -6.30 4.29 -8.12
CA GLY A 380 -6.46 3.80 -6.76
C GLY A 380 -6.25 4.89 -5.71
N TYR A 381 -5.17 5.66 -5.82
CA TYR A 381 -4.87 6.69 -4.80
C TYR A 381 -5.69 7.96 -4.96
N VAL A 382 -5.84 8.50 -6.17
CA VAL A 382 -6.51 9.79 -6.39
C VAL A 382 -8.03 9.66 -6.37
N PHE A 383 -8.58 8.62 -7.02
CA PHE A 383 -10.03 8.44 -7.09
C PHE A 383 -10.57 7.42 -6.07
N GLY A 384 -9.72 6.58 -5.47
CA GLY A 384 -10.12 5.66 -4.42
C GLY A 384 -9.79 6.19 -3.03
N SER A 385 -8.52 6.16 -2.67
CA SER A 385 -8.04 6.51 -1.32
C SER A 385 -8.34 7.96 -0.93
N ALA A 386 -8.11 8.91 -1.84
CA ALA A 386 -8.35 10.33 -1.56
C ALA A 386 -9.83 10.62 -1.34
N ILE A 387 -10.72 10.09 -2.22
CA ILE A 387 -12.17 10.25 -2.04
C ILE A 387 -12.64 9.55 -0.76
N ALA A 388 -12.07 8.40 -0.40
CA ALA A 388 -12.39 7.73 0.86
C ALA A 388 -11.97 8.57 2.10
N GLY A 389 -10.94 9.41 1.99
CA GLY A 389 -10.53 10.30 3.08
C GLY A 389 -11.66 11.26 3.48
N SER A 390 -11.94 12.26 2.66
CA SER A 390 -12.97 13.27 2.95
C SER A 390 -14.39 12.79 2.68
N GLY A 391 -14.60 11.98 1.62
CA GLY A 391 -15.93 11.52 1.23
C GLY A 391 -16.61 10.66 2.30
N VAL A 392 -15.89 9.73 2.93
CA VAL A 392 -16.45 8.93 4.03
C VAL A 392 -16.80 9.84 5.23
N GLY A 393 -15.95 10.82 5.55
CA GLY A 393 -16.21 11.81 6.59
C GLY A 393 -17.52 12.57 6.31
N TRP A 394 -17.66 13.09 5.09
CA TRP A 394 -18.86 13.83 4.65
C TRP A 394 -20.11 12.97 4.67
N ILE A 395 -20.03 11.73 4.14
CA ILE A 395 -21.16 10.79 4.16
C ILE A 395 -21.56 10.45 5.60
N ALA A 396 -20.59 10.23 6.48
CA ALA A 396 -20.85 9.90 7.88
C ALA A 396 -21.55 11.04 8.64
N GLU A 397 -21.33 12.29 8.25
CA GLU A 397 -21.97 13.48 8.84
C GLU A 397 -23.39 13.69 8.34
N HIS A 398 -23.65 13.51 7.04
CA HIS A 398 -24.94 13.84 6.43
C HIS A 398 -25.90 12.64 6.39
N TRP A 399 -25.39 11.43 6.19
CA TRP A 399 -26.17 10.21 6.04
C TRP A 399 -25.84 9.15 7.09
N GLY A 400 -24.99 9.49 8.08
CA GLY A 400 -24.55 8.58 9.13
C GLY A 400 -23.70 7.42 8.58
N TRP A 401 -23.34 6.51 9.47
CA TRP A 401 -22.53 5.34 9.10
C TRP A 401 -23.26 4.36 8.17
N THR A 402 -24.60 4.36 8.21
CA THR A 402 -25.43 3.62 7.23
C THR A 402 -25.12 4.03 5.80
N GLY A 403 -25.01 5.35 5.53
CA GLY A 403 -24.61 5.87 4.21
C GLY A 403 -23.21 5.43 3.81
N VAL A 404 -22.28 5.39 4.76
CA VAL A 404 -20.89 4.92 4.51
C VAL A 404 -20.89 3.46 4.07
N PHE A 405 -21.57 2.58 4.82
CA PHE A 405 -21.64 1.16 4.46
C PHE A 405 -22.36 0.91 3.14
N ALA A 406 -23.47 1.62 2.88
CA ALA A 406 -24.17 1.53 1.60
C ALA A 406 -23.26 1.92 0.43
N THR A 407 -22.44 2.98 0.59
CA THR A 407 -21.46 3.38 -0.42
C THR A 407 -20.37 2.33 -0.60
N MET A 408 -19.87 1.71 0.47
CA MET A 408 -18.88 0.63 0.38
C MET A 408 -19.45 -0.60 -0.36
N VAL A 409 -20.70 -0.97 -0.10
CA VAL A 409 -21.40 -2.03 -0.82
C VAL A 409 -21.53 -1.70 -2.31
N ALA A 410 -21.93 -0.46 -2.65
CA ALA A 410 -21.97 0.00 -4.05
C ALA A 410 -20.61 -0.09 -4.71
N CYS A 411 -19.51 0.31 -4.03
CA CYS A 411 -18.15 0.18 -4.53
C CYS A 411 -17.73 -1.28 -4.76
N CYS A 412 -18.13 -2.21 -3.87
CA CYS A 412 -17.88 -3.64 -4.09
C CYS A 412 -18.58 -4.14 -5.36
N VAL A 413 -19.87 -3.76 -5.57
CA VAL A 413 -20.63 -4.11 -6.77
C VAL A 413 -19.99 -3.53 -8.02
N LEU A 414 -19.63 -2.24 -8.02
CA LEU A 414 -18.97 -1.59 -9.14
C LEU A 414 -17.62 -2.24 -9.47
N THR A 415 -16.85 -2.64 -8.47
CA THR A 415 -15.62 -3.40 -8.69
C THR A 415 -15.90 -4.72 -9.43
N MET A 416 -16.91 -5.46 -8.99
CA MET A 416 -17.30 -6.71 -9.66
C MET A 416 -17.74 -6.48 -11.10
N VAL A 417 -18.53 -5.45 -11.35
CA VAL A 417 -19.01 -5.08 -12.70
C VAL A 417 -17.84 -4.74 -13.62
N PHE A 418 -16.94 -3.84 -13.19
CA PHE A 418 -15.78 -3.47 -14.01
C PHE A 418 -14.80 -4.63 -14.21
N SER A 419 -14.62 -5.49 -13.21
CA SER A 419 -13.81 -6.70 -13.36
C SER A 419 -14.47 -7.70 -14.34
N ALA A 420 -15.80 -7.82 -14.32
CA ALA A 420 -16.53 -8.69 -15.23
C ALA A 420 -16.40 -8.27 -16.69
N MET A 421 -16.27 -6.97 -16.97
CA MET A 421 -16.00 -6.46 -18.31
C MET A 421 -14.65 -6.93 -18.91
N THR A 422 -13.78 -7.50 -18.09
CA THR A 422 -12.49 -8.03 -18.53
C THR A 422 -12.40 -9.57 -18.53
N LEU A 423 -13.53 -10.27 -18.30
CA LEU A 423 -13.57 -11.74 -18.24
C LEU A 423 -13.14 -12.44 -19.55
N THR A 424 -13.39 -11.79 -20.69
CA THR A 424 -13.05 -12.31 -22.02
C THR A 424 -11.57 -12.17 -22.37
N VAL A 425 -10.79 -11.48 -21.54
CA VAL A 425 -9.37 -11.27 -21.76
C VAL A 425 -8.60 -12.49 -21.24
N THR A 426 -8.14 -13.34 -22.15
CA THR A 426 -7.26 -14.45 -21.79
C THR A 426 -5.88 -13.93 -21.40
N PRO A 427 -5.27 -14.45 -20.31
CA PRO A 427 -3.89 -14.13 -19.99
C PRO A 427 -2.99 -14.46 -21.20
N ARG A 428 -2.04 -13.59 -21.51
CA ARG A 428 -0.98 -13.92 -22.47
C ARG A 428 -0.10 -15.00 -21.83
N THR A 429 -0.55 -16.24 -21.88
CA THR A 429 0.34 -17.38 -21.65
C THR A 429 1.43 -17.28 -22.71
N SER A 430 2.69 -17.39 -22.30
CA SER A 430 3.82 -17.61 -23.20
C SER A 430 3.42 -18.72 -24.14
N ALA A 431 3.16 -18.40 -25.42
CA ALA A 431 2.90 -19.40 -26.43
C ALA A 431 4.11 -20.36 -26.41
N PRO A 432 3.91 -21.69 -26.43
CA PRO A 432 5.01 -22.59 -26.65
C PRO A 432 5.69 -22.21 -27.98
N PRO A 433 7.02 -22.35 -28.09
CA PRO A 433 7.70 -22.03 -29.33
C PRO A 433 7.02 -22.84 -30.44
N SER A 434 6.48 -22.13 -31.43
CA SER A 434 5.90 -22.77 -32.59
C SER A 434 6.99 -23.63 -33.20
N SER A 435 6.84 -24.97 -33.11
CA SER A 435 7.53 -25.89 -33.99
C SER A 435 7.13 -25.52 -35.43
N ARG A 436 7.96 -24.72 -36.10
CA ARG A 436 7.89 -24.63 -37.56
C ARG A 436 8.71 -25.77 -38.16
N PRO A 437 8.15 -26.43 -39.14
CA PRO A 437 8.80 -27.53 -39.87
C PRO A 437 10.08 -27.10 -40.61
#